data_bef0fc149cbd97d0277d0a510d970456
#
_entry.id   bef0fc149cbd97d0277d0a510d970456
#
_cell.length_a   1.000
_cell.length_b   1.000
_cell.length_c   1.000
_cell.angle_alpha   90.00
_cell.angle_beta   90.00
_cell.angle_gamma   90.00
#
_symmetry.space_group_name_H-M   'P 1'
#
loop_
_entity.id
_entity.type
_entity.pdbx_description
1 polymer ?
#
loop_
_entity_poly.entity_id
_entity_poly.type
_entity_poly.pdbx_seq_one_letter_code
_entity_poly.pdbx_strand_id
1 'polypeptide(L)'
;MDFRVDLAGLQLKNPLIVASGVLGVSVGLMKRAEDAGIAAVTMKTVTLQARQGHPNPVVYEVDCGLLNSMGLPNPGAREMGFILEEAKRILSVPVIASVGVATPEESAEVAKYLMKADAFELNASCPHVKGLGAELISDPEAMALIVGSLKNTGLPVLVKLSAHADWLHVAGRVLDAGADGFVAINTLKGMAIDVYAKKPVLGGVYGGLSGPSIHPVAVRVVYELHREYPDVPIVGVGGVEKWTDAVEFILA
;
A
#
# COMPACT_ATOMS: atom_id res chain seq x y z
N MET A 1 22.11 17.34 -9.84
CA MET A 1 21.65 16.85 -8.53
C MET A 1 21.48 15.33 -8.65
N ASP A 2 21.94 14.61 -7.66
CA ASP A 2 21.70 13.16 -7.55
C ASP A 2 20.41 12.96 -6.74
N PHE A 3 19.41 12.30 -7.32
CA PHE A 3 18.12 12.02 -6.67
C PHE A 3 17.98 10.55 -6.28
N ARG A 4 19.05 9.76 -6.42
CA ARG A 4 19.03 8.35 -6.05
C ARG A 4 18.81 8.17 -4.55
N VAL A 5 18.00 7.19 -4.20
CA VAL A 5 17.71 6.80 -2.82
C VAL A 5 17.83 5.29 -2.66
N ASP A 6 18.22 4.85 -1.48
CA ASP A 6 18.13 3.45 -1.06
C ASP A 6 16.85 3.27 -0.24
N LEU A 7 16.00 2.34 -0.65
CA LEU A 7 14.80 1.95 0.09
C LEU A 7 14.94 0.48 0.49
N ALA A 8 15.38 0.22 1.71
CA ALA A 8 15.54 -1.14 2.23
C ALA A 8 16.38 -2.05 1.29
N GLY A 9 17.46 -1.51 0.69
CA GLY A 9 18.32 -2.18 -0.28
C GLY A 9 17.89 -2.03 -1.74
N LEU A 10 16.69 -1.52 -2.02
CA LEU A 10 16.27 -1.18 -3.38
C LEU A 10 16.90 0.14 -3.82
N GLN A 11 17.74 0.07 -4.88
CA GLN A 11 18.39 1.26 -5.45
C GLN A 11 17.43 1.95 -6.42
N LEU A 12 16.89 3.11 -6.02
CA LEU A 12 15.93 3.87 -6.80
C LEU A 12 16.61 5.07 -7.48
N LYS A 13 16.28 5.33 -8.75
CA LYS A 13 16.82 6.48 -9.52
C LYS A 13 16.34 7.84 -9.01
N ASN A 14 15.23 7.87 -8.28
CA ASN A 14 14.65 9.04 -7.61
C ASN A 14 13.65 8.55 -6.53
N PRO A 15 13.12 9.41 -5.64
CA PRO A 15 12.25 9.00 -4.55
C PRO A 15 10.78 8.72 -4.93
N LEU A 16 10.40 8.77 -6.21
CA LEU A 16 9.01 8.66 -6.61
C LEU A 16 8.61 7.21 -6.89
N ILE A 17 7.59 6.74 -6.16
CA ILE A 17 7.04 5.39 -6.25
C ILE A 17 5.53 5.47 -6.53
N VAL A 18 5.02 4.66 -7.46
CA VAL A 18 3.57 4.51 -7.64
C VAL A 18 2.99 3.69 -6.51
N ALA A 19 2.02 4.25 -5.80
CA ALA A 19 1.32 3.55 -4.71
C ALA A 19 0.44 2.40 -5.24
N SER A 20 0.26 1.38 -4.40
CA SER A 20 -0.64 0.26 -4.70
C SER A 20 -2.08 0.72 -4.98
N GLY A 21 -2.70 0.11 -5.99
CA GLY A 21 -4.10 0.34 -6.35
C GLY A 21 -4.34 1.45 -7.38
N VAL A 22 -3.29 2.19 -7.79
CA VAL A 22 -3.40 3.28 -8.80
C VAL A 22 -3.07 2.75 -10.20
N LEU A 23 -1.80 2.51 -10.51
CA LEU A 23 -1.36 2.05 -11.83
C LEU A 23 -0.80 0.62 -11.84
N GLY A 24 -0.66 -0.01 -10.68
CA GLY A 24 -0.07 -1.34 -10.51
C GLY A 24 -1.00 -2.53 -10.86
N VAL A 25 -2.00 -2.32 -11.72
CA VAL A 25 -3.01 -3.34 -12.06
C VAL A 25 -2.73 -4.07 -13.38
N SER A 26 -1.90 -3.49 -14.26
CA SER A 26 -1.49 -4.11 -15.50
C SER A 26 -0.10 -3.64 -15.93
N VAL A 27 0.62 -4.47 -16.68
CA VAL A 27 1.98 -4.16 -17.13
C VAL A 27 2.02 -2.90 -17.99
N GLY A 28 1.02 -2.68 -18.85
CA GLY A 28 0.94 -1.48 -19.67
C GLY A 28 0.81 -0.18 -18.85
N LEU A 29 0.06 -0.19 -17.75
CA LEU A 29 -0.04 0.96 -16.84
C LEU A 29 1.25 1.16 -16.05
N MET A 30 1.88 0.08 -15.58
CA MET A 30 3.18 0.15 -14.92
C MET A 30 4.25 0.73 -15.85
N LYS A 31 4.27 0.30 -17.13
CA LYS A 31 5.20 0.83 -18.13
C LYS A 31 4.99 2.32 -18.40
N ARG A 32 3.75 2.78 -18.47
CA ARG A 32 3.45 4.22 -18.59
C ARG A 32 3.95 5.03 -17.38
N ALA A 33 3.87 4.46 -16.18
CA ALA A 33 4.43 5.09 -14.99
C ALA A 33 5.96 5.19 -15.06
N GLU A 34 6.63 4.11 -15.46
CA GLU A 34 8.09 4.10 -15.68
C GLU A 34 8.50 5.12 -16.74
N ASP A 35 7.80 5.20 -17.88
CA ASP A 35 8.07 6.15 -18.95
C ASP A 35 7.86 7.61 -18.51
N ALA A 36 6.97 7.83 -17.54
CA ALA A 36 6.78 9.13 -16.90
C ALA A 36 7.88 9.48 -15.85
N GLY A 37 8.85 8.58 -15.62
CA GLY A 37 10.01 8.83 -14.76
C GLY A 37 9.94 8.22 -13.37
N ILE A 38 8.89 7.50 -13.03
CA ILE A 38 8.74 6.81 -11.73
C ILE A 38 9.88 5.80 -11.51
N ALA A 39 10.35 5.70 -10.28
CA ALA A 39 11.50 4.88 -9.91
C ALA A 39 11.17 3.48 -9.38
N ALA A 40 9.94 3.25 -8.92
CA ALA A 40 9.43 1.93 -8.56
C ALA A 40 7.89 1.89 -8.67
N VAL A 41 7.33 0.71 -8.83
CA VAL A 41 5.87 0.53 -8.92
C VAL A 41 5.42 -0.49 -7.87
N THR A 42 4.43 -0.13 -7.05
CA THR A 42 3.74 -1.09 -6.19
C THR A 42 2.52 -1.65 -6.93
N MET A 43 2.50 -2.98 -7.08
CA MET A 43 1.39 -3.69 -7.73
C MET A 43 0.10 -3.57 -6.91
N LYS A 44 -1.03 -3.82 -7.55
CA LYS A 44 -2.32 -3.94 -6.87
C LYS A 44 -2.24 -5.01 -5.79
N THR A 45 -2.72 -4.66 -4.57
CA THR A 45 -2.80 -5.62 -3.47
C THR A 45 -3.54 -6.89 -3.90
N VAL A 46 -2.88 -8.03 -3.71
CA VAL A 46 -3.39 -9.34 -4.08
C VAL A 46 -3.70 -10.17 -2.83
N THR A 47 -4.72 -11.01 -2.95
CA THR A 47 -5.09 -12.06 -1.98
C THR A 47 -4.80 -13.43 -2.56
N LEU A 48 -4.77 -14.48 -1.74
CA LEU A 48 -4.52 -15.86 -2.22
C LEU A 48 -5.51 -16.24 -3.32
N GLN A 49 -6.79 -16.02 -3.08
CA GLN A 49 -7.87 -16.27 -4.04
C GLN A 49 -8.30 -14.96 -4.75
N ALA A 50 -8.80 -15.08 -5.96
CA ALA A 50 -9.38 -13.96 -6.71
C ALA A 50 -10.58 -13.33 -5.97
N ARG A 51 -10.74 -12.00 -6.11
CA ARG A 51 -11.83 -11.24 -5.52
C ARG A 51 -12.49 -10.33 -6.56
N GLN A 52 -13.81 -10.27 -6.57
CA GLN A 52 -14.57 -9.39 -7.46
C GLN A 52 -14.66 -7.94 -6.95
N GLY A 53 -14.48 -7.74 -5.61
CA GLY A 53 -14.69 -6.45 -4.97
C GLY A 53 -16.14 -6.17 -4.63
N HIS A 54 -16.45 -4.90 -4.32
CA HIS A 54 -17.79 -4.46 -3.97
C HIS A 54 -18.64 -4.10 -5.20
N PRO A 55 -19.99 -4.07 -5.05
CA PRO A 55 -20.87 -3.56 -6.10
C PRO A 55 -20.64 -2.05 -6.32
N ASN A 56 -20.94 -1.60 -7.55
CA ASN A 56 -20.88 -0.18 -7.90
C ASN A 56 -21.95 0.67 -7.20
N PRO A 57 -21.71 1.96 -7.00
CA PRO A 57 -20.48 2.73 -7.26
C PRO A 57 -19.35 2.41 -6.29
N VAL A 58 -18.13 2.21 -6.81
CA VAL A 58 -16.96 1.91 -5.99
C VAL A 58 -16.00 3.09 -5.83
N VAL A 59 -16.22 4.18 -6.61
CA VAL A 59 -15.46 5.44 -6.50
C VAL A 59 -16.45 6.59 -6.56
N TYR A 60 -16.21 7.60 -5.74
CA TYR A 60 -17.00 8.83 -5.70
C TYR A 60 -16.09 10.03 -5.43
N GLU A 61 -16.23 11.09 -6.23
CA GLU A 61 -15.51 12.33 -6.06
C GLU A 61 -16.14 13.15 -4.92
N VAL A 62 -15.29 13.70 -4.07
CA VAL A 62 -15.64 14.64 -3.00
C VAL A 62 -14.75 15.88 -3.12
N ASP A 63 -15.13 16.95 -2.45
CA ASP A 63 -14.29 18.14 -2.39
C ASP A 63 -12.88 17.78 -1.87
N CYS A 64 -11.86 18.11 -2.65
CA CYS A 64 -10.46 17.84 -2.33
C CYS A 64 -10.07 16.36 -2.26
N GLY A 65 -10.77 15.44 -2.96
CA GLY A 65 -10.34 14.03 -2.97
C GLY A 65 -11.31 13.05 -3.60
N LEU A 66 -11.00 11.77 -3.37
CA LEU A 66 -11.81 10.63 -3.84
C LEU A 66 -12.11 9.70 -2.67
N LEU A 67 -13.36 9.26 -2.59
CA LEU A 67 -13.74 8.11 -1.78
C LEU A 67 -13.74 6.86 -2.64
N ASN A 68 -13.11 5.78 -2.16
CA ASN A 68 -13.16 4.50 -2.84
C ASN A 68 -13.60 3.37 -1.91
N SER A 69 -14.40 2.47 -2.41
CA SER A 69 -14.85 1.23 -1.75
C SER A 69 -14.65 0.07 -2.71
N MET A 70 -13.39 -0.19 -3.10
CA MET A 70 -13.09 -1.18 -4.12
C MET A 70 -13.37 -2.63 -3.66
N GLY A 71 -13.19 -2.96 -2.38
CA GLY A 71 -13.35 -4.32 -1.86
C GLY A 71 -12.25 -5.28 -2.29
N LEU A 72 -11.04 -4.76 -2.58
CA LEU A 72 -9.86 -5.52 -3.03
C LEU A 72 -10.09 -6.39 -4.28
N PRO A 73 -10.65 -5.86 -5.40
CA PRO A 73 -10.72 -6.64 -6.63
C PRO A 73 -9.30 -6.98 -7.09
N ASN A 74 -9.06 -8.27 -7.31
CA ASN A 74 -7.77 -8.77 -7.77
C ASN A 74 -7.92 -10.19 -8.33
N PRO A 75 -7.02 -10.64 -9.23
CA PRO A 75 -7.13 -11.93 -9.91
C PRO A 75 -6.67 -13.13 -9.06
N GLY A 76 -6.19 -12.92 -7.83
CA GLY A 76 -5.55 -13.92 -6.99
C GLY A 76 -4.04 -14.02 -7.22
N ALA A 77 -3.34 -14.64 -6.26
CA ALA A 77 -1.88 -14.68 -6.21
C ALA A 77 -1.25 -15.35 -7.44
N ARG A 78 -1.83 -16.46 -7.91
CA ARG A 78 -1.31 -17.20 -9.07
C ARG A 78 -1.31 -16.34 -10.34
N GLU A 79 -2.41 -15.69 -10.65
CA GLU A 79 -2.57 -14.87 -11.86
C GLU A 79 -1.73 -13.60 -11.75
N MET A 80 -1.65 -13.02 -10.55
CA MET A 80 -0.77 -11.87 -10.30
C MET A 80 0.71 -12.24 -10.46
N GLY A 81 1.09 -13.49 -10.18
CA GLY A 81 2.43 -14.00 -10.45
C GLY A 81 2.81 -13.93 -11.93
N PHE A 82 1.90 -14.28 -12.85
CA PHE A 82 2.13 -14.15 -14.29
C PHE A 82 2.27 -12.69 -14.73
N ILE A 83 1.43 -11.80 -14.17
CA ILE A 83 1.53 -10.34 -14.42
C ILE A 83 2.88 -9.82 -13.92
N LEU A 84 3.33 -10.25 -12.75
CA LEU A 84 4.64 -9.89 -12.20
C LEU A 84 5.78 -10.39 -13.09
N GLU A 85 5.72 -11.63 -13.57
CA GLU A 85 6.73 -12.18 -14.47
C GLU A 85 6.84 -11.40 -15.79
N GLU A 86 5.70 -10.98 -16.33
CA GLU A 86 5.67 -10.13 -17.51
C GLU A 86 6.22 -8.73 -17.19
N ALA A 87 5.81 -8.13 -16.08
CA ALA A 87 6.33 -6.84 -15.63
C ALA A 87 7.85 -6.85 -15.47
N LYS A 88 8.43 -7.90 -14.87
CA LYS A 88 9.88 -8.05 -14.69
C LYS A 88 10.65 -8.24 -16.02
N ARG A 89 9.98 -8.61 -17.09
CA ARG A 89 10.61 -8.67 -18.45
C ARG A 89 10.59 -7.32 -19.17
N ILE A 90 9.61 -6.47 -18.85
CA ILE A 90 9.35 -5.22 -19.58
C ILE A 90 9.87 -3.99 -18.85
N LEU A 91 9.77 -3.99 -17.51
CA LEU A 91 10.18 -2.86 -16.68
C LEU A 91 11.65 -2.97 -16.27
N SER A 92 12.33 -1.83 -16.21
CA SER A 92 13.68 -1.69 -15.67
C SER A 92 13.70 -1.20 -14.22
N VAL A 93 12.55 -0.74 -13.70
CA VAL A 93 12.39 -0.27 -12.32
C VAL A 93 11.93 -1.40 -11.41
N PRO A 94 12.25 -1.35 -10.10
CA PRO A 94 11.75 -2.30 -9.12
C PRO A 94 10.23 -2.42 -9.09
N VAL A 95 9.74 -3.64 -8.88
CA VAL A 95 8.32 -3.96 -8.74
C VAL A 95 8.06 -4.51 -7.34
N ILE A 96 7.29 -3.78 -6.55
CA ILE A 96 6.91 -4.13 -5.17
C ILE A 96 5.59 -4.88 -5.20
N ALA A 97 5.54 -6.08 -4.64
CA ALA A 97 4.32 -6.88 -4.56
C ALA A 97 3.51 -6.54 -3.31
N SER A 98 2.36 -5.88 -3.47
CA SER A 98 1.46 -5.61 -2.35
C SER A 98 0.57 -6.82 -2.07
N VAL A 99 0.54 -7.28 -0.81
CA VAL A 99 -0.20 -8.46 -0.35
C VAL A 99 -1.20 -8.10 0.75
N GLY A 100 -2.40 -8.69 0.65
CA GLY A 100 -3.46 -8.58 1.65
C GLY A 100 -3.79 -9.99 2.16
N VAL A 101 -3.24 -10.36 3.31
CA VAL A 101 -3.31 -11.70 3.90
C VAL A 101 -3.74 -11.60 5.36
N ALA A 102 -4.33 -12.67 5.89
CA ALA A 102 -4.87 -12.70 7.23
C ALA A 102 -4.05 -13.57 8.18
N THR A 103 -3.26 -14.50 7.66
CA THR A 103 -2.48 -15.44 8.48
C THR A 103 -1.06 -15.63 7.92
N PRO A 104 -0.11 -16.08 8.75
CA PRO A 104 1.24 -16.40 8.31
C PRO A 104 1.27 -17.48 7.22
N GLU A 105 0.38 -18.48 7.30
CA GLU A 105 0.30 -19.57 6.32
C GLU A 105 -0.18 -19.04 4.97
N GLU A 106 -1.20 -18.16 4.97
CA GLU A 106 -1.68 -17.52 3.75
C GLU A 106 -0.60 -16.65 3.14
N SER A 107 0.19 -15.91 3.95
CA SER A 107 1.29 -15.08 3.47
C SER A 107 2.39 -15.91 2.81
N ALA A 108 2.76 -17.04 3.40
CA ALA A 108 3.73 -17.97 2.84
C ALA A 108 3.24 -18.54 1.49
N GLU A 109 1.94 -18.86 1.39
CA GLU A 109 1.37 -19.39 0.15
C GLU A 109 1.32 -18.33 -0.96
N VAL A 110 0.87 -17.12 -0.65
CA VAL A 110 0.87 -15.98 -1.61
C VAL A 110 2.28 -15.66 -2.08
N ALA A 111 3.25 -15.65 -1.16
CA ALA A 111 4.64 -15.33 -1.48
C ALA A 111 5.25 -16.27 -2.53
N LYS A 112 4.89 -17.55 -2.55
CA LYS A 112 5.40 -18.52 -3.55
C LYS A 112 5.16 -18.08 -4.99
N TYR A 113 4.04 -17.40 -5.26
CA TYR A 113 3.70 -16.91 -6.58
C TYR A 113 4.39 -15.58 -6.93
N LEU A 114 4.89 -14.85 -5.91
CA LEU A 114 5.39 -13.48 -6.06
C LEU A 114 6.89 -13.33 -5.81
N MET A 115 7.64 -14.43 -5.79
CA MET A 115 9.09 -14.45 -5.51
C MET A 115 9.96 -13.67 -6.49
N LYS A 116 9.41 -13.25 -7.66
CA LYS A 116 10.11 -12.39 -8.62
C LYS A 116 9.98 -10.89 -8.32
N ALA A 117 9.22 -10.51 -7.29
CA ALA A 117 9.18 -9.14 -6.81
C ALA A 117 10.53 -8.69 -6.24
N ASP A 118 10.75 -7.40 -6.19
CA ASP A 118 11.95 -6.83 -5.58
C ASP A 118 11.75 -6.58 -4.08
N ALA A 119 10.50 -6.43 -3.63
CA ALA A 119 10.09 -6.33 -2.23
C ALA A 119 8.62 -6.70 -2.06
N PHE A 120 8.20 -6.94 -0.82
CA PHE A 120 6.80 -7.03 -0.42
C PHE A 120 6.31 -5.75 0.25
N GLU A 121 5.04 -5.37 0.00
CA GLU A 121 4.29 -4.41 0.79
C GLU A 121 3.15 -5.15 1.49
N LEU A 122 3.20 -5.32 2.82
CA LEU A 122 2.07 -5.86 3.57
C LEU A 122 1.00 -4.78 3.74
N ASN A 123 -0.16 -4.97 3.11
CA ASN A 123 -1.32 -4.08 3.26
C ASN A 123 -2.15 -4.50 4.48
N ALA A 124 -1.83 -3.93 5.64
CA ALA A 124 -2.47 -4.27 6.91
C ALA A 124 -3.83 -3.61 7.13
N SER A 125 -4.23 -2.66 6.30
CA SER A 125 -5.32 -1.72 6.59
C SER A 125 -6.52 -1.78 5.65
N CYS A 126 -6.87 -2.96 5.10
CA CYS A 126 -8.08 -3.06 4.29
C CYS A 126 -9.32 -3.24 5.18
N PRO A 127 -10.16 -2.20 5.39
CA PRO A 127 -11.29 -2.24 6.34
C PRO A 127 -12.50 -3.03 5.83
N HIS A 128 -12.48 -3.52 4.59
CA HIS A 128 -13.69 -4.00 3.92
C HIS A 128 -13.78 -5.52 3.75
N VAL A 129 -12.89 -6.27 4.40
CA VAL A 129 -12.89 -7.73 4.29
C VAL A 129 -13.05 -8.31 5.70
N LYS A 130 -14.15 -8.99 5.99
CA LYS A 130 -14.28 -9.77 7.23
C LYS A 130 -13.11 -10.72 7.34
N GLY A 131 -12.34 -10.61 8.42
CA GLY A 131 -11.11 -11.39 8.65
C GLY A 131 -9.86 -10.85 7.94
N LEU A 132 -9.91 -9.70 7.26
CA LEU A 132 -8.78 -9.03 6.64
C LEU A 132 -8.85 -7.52 6.90
N GLY A 133 -7.78 -6.89 7.30
CA GLY A 133 -7.63 -5.43 7.35
C GLY A 133 -8.06 -4.78 8.65
N ALA A 134 -9.33 -4.59 8.95
CA ALA A 134 -9.74 -3.89 10.16
C ALA A 134 -9.40 -4.66 11.44
N GLU A 135 -9.49 -5.98 11.40
CA GLU A 135 -9.11 -6.86 12.50
C GLU A 135 -7.59 -6.96 12.63
N LEU A 136 -6.87 -7.11 11.50
CA LEU A 136 -5.42 -7.24 11.48
C LEU A 136 -4.71 -5.98 11.99
N ILE A 137 -5.18 -4.78 11.61
CA ILE A 137 -4.59 -3.53 12.08
C ILE A 137 -4.76 -3.32 13.59
N SER A 138 -5.74 -4.00 14.18
CA SER A 138 -6.01 -3.98 15.62
C SER A 138 -5.28 -5.11 16.36
N ASP A 139 -4.53 -5.95 15.64
CA ASP A 139 -3.74 -7.06 16.18
C ASP A 139 -2.28 -6.98 15.73
N PRO A 140 -1.44 -6.17 16.40
CA PRO A 140 -0.03 -6.03 16.07
C PRO A 140 0.76 -7.33 16.15
N GLU A 141 0.36 -8.28 17.00
CA GLU A 141 1.01 -9.59 17.11
C GLU A 141 0.75 -10.46 15.88
N ALA A 142 -0.51 -10.49 15.40
CA ALA A 142 -0.82 -11.20 14.14
C ALA A 142 -0.06 -10.57 12.96
N MET A 143 0.06 -9.25 12.91
CA MET A 143 0.87 -8.55 11.90
C MET A 143 2.35 -8.95 11.98
N ALA A 144 2.92 -8.99 13.18
CA ALA A 144 4.30 -9.40 13.40
C ALA A 144 4.56 -10.82 12.89
N LEU A 145 3.66 -11.77 13.16
CA LEU A 145 3.76 -13.15 12.65
C LEU A 145 3.71 -13.21 11.12
N ILE A 146 2.85 -12.41 10.49
CA ILE A 146 2.77 -12.31 9.02
C ILE A 146 4.06 -11.73 8.43
N VAL A 147 4.58 -10.66 9.03
CA VAL A 147 5.88 -10.06 8.62
C VAL A 147 6.99 -11.12 8.73
N GLY A 148 7.10 -11.81 9.84
CA GLY A 148 8.09 -12.88 10.02
C GLY A 148 7.98 -13.98 8.95
N SER A 149 6.74 -14.33 8.57
CA SER A 149 6.49 -15.30 7.49
C SER A 149 6.96 -14.77 6.13
N LEU A 150 6.67 -13.50 5.79
CA LEU A 150 7.15 -12.87 4.55
C LEU A 150 8.68 -12.74 4.54
N LYS A 151 9.31 -12.44 5.66
CA LYS A 151 10.78 -12.33 5.79
C LYS A 151 11.49 -13.64 5.48
N ASN A 152 10.85 -14.79 5.65
CA ASN A 152 11.42 -16.09 5.25
C ASN A 152 11.67 -16.20 3.73
N THR A 153 11.11 -15.31 2.92
CA THR A 153 11.40 -15.22 1.49
C THR A 153 12.78 -14.67 1.17
N GLY A 154 13.40 -13.97 2.12
CA GLY A 154 14.66 -13.21 1.93
C GLY A 154 14.50 -11.86 1.24
N LEU A 155 13.28 -11.47 0.84
CA LEU A 155 13.00 -10.17 0.22
C LEU A 155 12.73 -9.10 1.30
N PRO A 156 12.98 -7.81 0.98
CA PRO A 156 12.56 -6.71 1.83
C PRO A 156 11.02 -6.70 2.03
N VAL A 157 10.58 -6.39 3.26
CA VAL A 157 9.17 -6.30 3.63
C VAL A 157 8.88 -4.91 4.18
N LEU A 158 8.04 -4.16 3.46
CA LEU A 158 7.52 -2.87 3.87
C LEU A 158 6.11 -3.07 4.44
N VAL A 159 5.78 -2.38 5.53
CA VAL A 159 4.44 -2.48 6.14
C VAL A 159 3.66 -1.20 5.91
N LYS A 160 2.50 -1.32 5.24
CA LYS A 160 1.61 -0.17 4.97
C LYS A 160 0.69 0.09 6.13
N LEU A 161 0.95 1.20 6.83
CA LEU A 161 0.27 1.63 8.04
C LEU A 161 -0.98 2.47 7.73
N SER A 162 -1.90 2.52 8.69
CA SER A 162 -3.08 3.38 8.66
C SER A 162 -3.05 4.37 9.81
N ALA A 163 -3.49 5.60 9.54
CA ALA A 163 -3.61 6.65 10.56
C ALA A 163 -4.80 6.43 11.55
N HIS A 164 -5.55 5.34 11.42
CA HIS A 164 -6.66 4.99 12.33
C HIS A 164 -6.24 4.14 13.53
N ALA A 165 -5.04 3.54 13.49
CA ALA A 165 -4.51 2.70 14.56
C ALA A 165 -3.49 3.47 15.40
N ASP A 166 -3.03 2.85 16.48
CA ASP A 166 -1.80 3.24 17.16
C ASP A 166 -0.61 2.80 16.29
N TRP A 167 -0.29 3.60 15.27
CA TRP A 167 0.74 3.27 14.29
C TRP A 167 2.13 3.16 14.88
N LEU A 168 2.46 3.87 15.98
CA LEU A 168 3.76 3.74 16.63
C LEU A 168 3.92 2.38 17.32
N HIS A 169 2.89 1.93 18.02
CA HIS A 169 2.89 0.60 18.61
C HIS A 169 2.96 -0.50 17.54
N VAL A 170 2.13 -0.39 16.50
CA VAL A 170 2.17 -1.33 15.35
C VAL A 170 3.55 -1.32 14.69
N ALA A 171 4.14 -0.14 14.45
CA ALA A 171 5.46 0.00 13.85
C ALA A 171 6.53 -0.72 14.66
N GLY A 172 6.57 -0.54 15.97
CA GLY A 172 7.51 -1.24 16.86
C GLY A 172 7.37 -2.77 16.75
N ARG A 173 6.13 -3.28 16.81
CA ARG A 173 5.91 -4.75 16.74
C ARG A 173 6.31 -5.37 15.40
N VAL A 174 6.05 -4.69 14.28
CA VAL A 174 6.46 -5.22 12.97
C VAL A 174 7.96 -5.09 12.72
N LEU A 175 8.63 -4.07 13.28
CA LEU A 175 10.10 -3.98 13.25
C LEU A 175 10.76 -5.11 14.04
N ASP A 176 10.25 -5.42 15.23
CA ASP A 176 10.72 -6.55 16.03
C ASP A 176 10.61 -7.87 15.26
N ALA A 177 9.64 -7.99 14.36
CA ALA A 177 9.44 -9.15 13.49
C ALA A 177 10.29 -9.11 12.20
N GLY A 178 11.09 -8.06 11.99
CA GLY A 178 12.03 -7.92 10.89
C GLY A 178 11.51 -7.15 9.68
N ALA A 179 10.47 -6.32 9.81
CA ALA A 179 10.10 -5.38 8.74
C ALA A 179 11.28 -4.46 8.40
N ASP A 180 11.46 -4.16 7.11
CA ASP A 180 12.58 -3.36 6.61
C ASP A 180 12.21 -1.88 6.41
N GLY A 181 10.93 -1.51 6.58
CA GLY A 181 10.47 -0.14 6.43
C GLY A 181 8.95 0.00 6.48
N PHE A 182 8.49 1.24 6.36
CA PHE A 182 7.09 1.60 6.42
C PHE A 182 6.59 2.25 5.14
N VAL A 183 5.29 2.12 4.89
CA VAL A 183 4.54 2.91 3.91
C VAL A 183 3.42 3.64 4.66
N ALA A 184 3.47 4.96 4.73
CA ALA A 184 2.57 5.79 5.51
C ALA A 184 2.00 6.93 4.65
N ILE A 185 0.68 6.95 4.42
CA ILE A 185 -0.40 6.18 5.04
C ILE A 185 -1.29 5.49 4.00
N ASN A 186 -2.14 4.56 4.43
CA ASN A 186 -3.29 4.12 3.66
C ASN A 186 -4.40 5.18 3.69
N THR A 187 -5.44 5.02 2.87
CA THR A 187 -6.60 5.92 2.80
C THR A 187 -7.31 6.03 4.14
N LEU A 188 -7.88 7.21 4.43
CA LEU A 188 -8.66 7.44 5.65
C LEU A 188 -10.10 6.97 5.48
N LYS A 189 -10.68 6.36 6.51
CA LYS A 189 -12.06 5.91 6.46
C LYS A 189 -13.02 7.10 6.39
N GLY A 190 -13.88 7.08 5.38
CA GLY A 190 -14.86 8.13 5.12
C GLY A 190 -16.18 7.60 4.56
N MET A 191 -17.15 8.48 4.39
CA MET A 191 -18.47 8.18 3.86
C MET A 191 -19.03 9.40 3.15
N ALA A 192 -19.85 9.17 2.10
CA ALA A 192 -20.70 10.19 1.50
C ALA A 192 -22.16 9.68 1.43
N ILE A 193 -23.11 10.61 1.62
CA ILE A 193 -24.54 10.33 1.55
C ILE A 193 -25.14 11.21 0.44
N ASP A 194 -25.87 10.57 -0.47
CA ASP A 194 -26.72 11.29 -1.40
C ASP A 194 -27.96 11.82 -0.64
N VAL A 195 -28.01 13.13 -0.46
CA VAL A 195 -29.08 13.79 0.32
C VAL A 195 -30.44 13.70 -0.34
N TYR A 196 -30.49 13.55 -1.67
CA TYR A 196 -31.73 13.40 -2.43
C TYR A 196 -32.22 11.97 -2.40
N ALA A 197 -31.35 11.00 -2.64
CA ALA A 197 -31.67 9.59 -2.57
C ALA A 197 -31.72 9.04 -1.13
N LYS A 198 -31.24 9.82 -0.13
CA LYS A 198 -31.21 9.49 1.31
C LYS A 198 -30.52 8.15 1.60
N LYS A 199 -29.41 7.88 0.93
CA LYS A 199 -28.66 6.62 1.03
C LYS A 199 -27.15 6.85 0.84
N PRO A 200 -26.29 5.91 1.30
CA PRO A 200 -24.87 5.94 0.99
C PRO A 200 -24.63 5.97 -0.52
N VAL A 201 -23.62 6.73 -0.95
CA VAL A 201 -23.24 6.81 -2.37
C VAL A 201 -22.50 5.57 -2.82
N LEU A 202 -21.58 5.05 -1.99
CA LEU A 202 -20.77 3.89 -2.33
C LEU A 202 -21.49 2.57 -2.09
N GLY A 203 -21.31 1.61 -2.98
CA GLY A 203 -21.88 0.27 -2.85
C GLY A 203 -21.42 -0.50 -1.61
N GLY A 204 -20.22 -0.22 -1.09
CA GLY A 204 -19.70 -0.75 0.17
C GLY A 204 -20.03 0.10 1.40
N VAL A 205 -20.89 1.12 1.28
CA VAL A 205 -21.32 2.06 2.33
C VAL A 205 -20.19 3.02 2.76
N TYR A 206 -19.09 2.50 3.29
CA TYR A 206 -17.90 3.26 3.66
C TYR A 206 -16.82 3.12 2.60
N GLY A 207 -15.94 4.10 2.52
CA GLY A 207 -14.80 4.09 1.61
C GLY A 207 -13.52 4.63 2.25
N GLY A 208 -12.41 4.50 1.54
CA GLY A 208 -11.16 5.15 1.86
C GLY A 208 -11.08 6.51 1.16
N LEU A 209 -10.85 7.57 1.92
CA LEU A 209 -10.58 8.92 1.39
C LEU A 209 -9.12 9.01 0.98
N SER A 210 -8.88 9.53 -0.22
CA SER A 210 -7.56 9.83 -0.79
C SER A 210 -7.57 11.22 -1.43
N GLY A 211 -6.40 11.73 -1.78
CA GLY A 211 -6.24 13.05 -2.40
C GLY A 211 -5.69 14.10 -1.43
N PRO A 212 -5.68 15.39 -1.80
CA PRO A 212 -5.04 16.46 -1.04
C PRO A 212 -5.53 16.58 0.40
N SER A 213 -6.79 16.24 0.65
CA SER A 213 -7.40 16.33 1.98
C SER A 213 -6.72 15.45 3.05
N ILE A 214 -6.03 14.37 2.67
CA ILE A 214 -5.34 13.51 3.63
C ILE A 214 -3.85 13.85 3.80
N HIS A 215 -3.30 14.74 2.96
CA HIS A 215 -1.87 15.06 2.95
C HIS A 215 -1.33 15.51 4.32
N PRO A 216 -1.96 16.46 5.04
CA PRO A 216 -1.46 16.89 6.34
C PRO A 216 -1.45 15.76 7.39
N VAL A 217 -2.38 14.83 7.30
CA VAL A 217 -2.42 13.65 8.19
C VAL A 217 -1.27 12.71 7.87
N ALA A 218 -1.01 12.48 6.57
CA ALA A 218 0.09 11.63 6.13
C ALA A 218 1.46 12.20 6.52
N VAL A 219 1.68 13.50 6.33
CA VAL A 219 2.92 14.20 6.74
C VAL A 219 3.15 14.06 8.24
N ARG A 220 2.11 14.27 9.07
CA ARG A 220 2.21 14.08 10.52
C ARG A 220 2.64 12.65 10.88
N VAL A 221 2.03 11.63 10.28
CA VAL A 221 2.35 10.22 10.59
C VAL A 221 3.79 9.90 10.19
N VAL A 222 4.24 10.37 9.01
CA VAL A 222 5.64 10.21 8.56
C VAL A 222 6.59 10.88 9.55
N TYR A 223 6.32 12.11 9.97
CA TYR A 223 7.14 12.84 10.91
C TYR A 223 7.25 12.12 12.28
N GLU A 224 6.13 11.62 12.82
CA GLU A 224 6.12 10.90 14.10
C GLU A 224 6.88 9.56 13.99
N LEU A 225 6.72 8.82 12.88
CA LEU A 225 7.46 7.59 12.61
C LEU A 225 8.96 7.85 12.49
N HIS A 226 9.38 8.89 11.75
CA HIS A 226 10.80 9.22 11.61
C HIS A 226 11.44 9.65 12.93
N ARG A 227 10.70 10.38 13.76
CA ARG A 227 11.20 10.76 15.09
C ARG A 227 11.44 9.56 16.01
N GLU A 228 10.56 8.56 15.96
CA GLU A 228 10.66 7.36 16.79
C GLU A 228 11.66 6.35 16.21
N TYR A 229 11.71 6.23 14.87
CA TYR A 229 12.55 5.25 14.15
C TYR A 229 13.38 5.94 13.06
N PRO A 230 14.40 6.77 13.42
CA PRO A 230 15.10 7.64 12.46
C PRO A 230 15.89 6.89 11.39
N ASP A 231 16.30 5.64 11.66
CA ASP A 231 17.11 4.82 10.75
C ASP A 231 16.25 3.89 9.87
N VAL A 232 14.91 3.91 10.04
CA VAL A 232 14.00 3.03 9.29
C VAL A 232 13.49 3.75 8.05
N PRO A 233 13.61 3.15 6.85
CA PRO A 233 13.08 3.74 5.63
C PRO A 233 11.55 3.93 5.68
N ILE A 234 11.07 5.11 5.25
CA ILE A 234 9.64 5.44 5.22
C ILE A 234 9.26 5.93 3.82
N VAL A 235 8.21 5.34 3.25
CA VAL A 235 7.58 5.83 2.02
C VAL A 235 6.36 6.66 2.41
N GLY A 236 6.43 7.98 2.22
CA GLY A 236 5.30 8.90 2.44
C GLY A 236 4.25 8.75 1.34
N VAL A 237 2.99 8.54 1.72
CA VAL A 237 1.86 8.35 0.79
C VAL A 237 0.63 9.11 1.26
N GLY A 238 0.07 9.92 0.38
CA GLY A 238 -1.19 10.65 0.60
C GLY A 238 -1.14 12.07 0.04
N GLY A 239 -1.98 12.34 -0.95
CA GLY A 239 -2.23 13.66 -1.47
C GLY A 239 -1.07 14.37 -2.15
N VAL A 240 -0.11 13.63 -2.72
CA VAL A 240 0.99 14.21 -3.50
C VAL A 240 0.46 14.62 -4.88
N GLU A 241 0.33 15.92 -5.14
CA GLU A 241 -0.12 16.48 -6.41
C GLU A 241 0.96 17.29 -7.11
N LYS A 242 1.87 17.90 -6.36
CA LYS A 242 2.93 18.78 -6.86
C LYS A 242 4.25 18.48 -6.18
N TRP A 243 5.33 18.97 -6.73
CA TRP A 243 6.69 18.72 -6.23
C TRP A 243 6.89 19.16 -4.77
N THR A 244 6.20 20.23 -4.33
CA THR A 244 6.28 20.70 -2.93
C THR A 244 5.77 19.66 -1.95
N ASP A 245 4.75 18.89 -2.30
CA ASP A 245 4.18 17.86 -1.44
C ASP A 245 5.17 16.69 -1.26
N ALA A 246 5.89 16.34 -2.34
CA ALA A 246 6.97 15.36 -2.26
C ALA A 246 8.13 15.86 -1.38
N VAL A 247 8.51 17.14 -1.49
CA VAL A 247 9.55 17.74 -0.64
C VAL A 247 9.10 17.80 0.81
N GLU A 248 7.83 18.06 1.10
CA GLU A 248 7.28 18.07 2.46
C GLU A 248 7.42 16.70 3.13
N PHE A 249 7.16 15.59 2.43
CA PHE A 249 7.43 14.24 2.94
C PHE A 249 8.93 13.97 3.19
N ILE A 250 9.81 14.50 2.33
CA ILE A 250 11.27 14.34 2.50
C ILE A 250 11.77 15.12 3.72
N LEU A 251 11.14 16.25 4.04
CA LEU A 251 11.50 17.08 5.20
C LEU A 251 10.90 16.56 6.51
N ALA A 252 9.80 15.81 6.44
CA ALA A 252 9.15 15.18 7.58
C ALA A 252 9.88 13.91 8.04
#